data_9c2eb651c28c1e9966cadeff9e6e8882
#
_entry.id   9c2eb651c28c1e9966cadeff9e6e8882
#
_cell.length_a   1.000
_cell.length_b   1.000
_cell.length_c   1.000
_cell.angle_alpha   90.00
_cell.angle_beta   90.00
_cell.angle_gamma   90.00
#
_symmetry.space_group_name_H-M   'P 1'
#
loop_
_entity.id
_entity.type
_entity.pdbx_description
1 polymer ?
#
loop_
_entity_poly.entity_id
_entity_poly.type
_entity_poly.pdbx_seq_one_letter_code
_entity_poly.pdbx_strand_id
1 'polypeptide(L)'
;DALIGPLWSAGRASGLIFVQLTPCYAVGLENYLFGNILLVSAGDLTRMLVLTALILGCVAFLYKEFLAVSVDDEFANLRGVPVAGVYILLLSLVALTIVILIQVVGVILLIALLTLPPAISRWFTHHIYSMMAAAFGLGLAFTFGGMVLSYYSDFPPGPCIVLLAATVYLIGLATRSAARARV
;
A
#
# COMPACT_ATOMS: atom_id res chain seq x y z
N ASP A 1 -7.47 -13.28 -8.31
CA ASP A 1 -7.36 -12.72 -6.95
C ASP A 1 -6.72 -11.33 -6.90
N ALA A 2 -5.80 -10.98 -7.81
CA ALA A 2 -5.14 -9.68 -7.82
C ALA A 2 -6.06 -8.46 -8.11
N LEU A 3 -7.27 -8.68 -8.61
CA LEU A 3 -8.22 -7.63 -8.95
C LEU A 3 -9.15 -7.23 -7.78
N ILE A 4 -9.31 -8.10 -6.80
CA ILE A 4 -10.27 -7.90 -5.71
C ILE A 4 -9.87 -6.71 -4.83
N GLY A 5 -8.61 -6.62 -4.44
CA GLY A 5 -8.10 -5.53 -3.60
C GLY A 5 -8.26 -4.13 -4.23
N PRO A 6 -7.79 -3.92 -5.48
CA PRO A 6 -7.96 -2.66 -6.19
C PRO A 6 -9.43 -2.26 -6.42
N LEU A 7 -10.29 -3.18 -6.84
CA LEU A 7 -11.73 -2.91 -7.04
C LEU A 7 -12.44 -2.56 -5.73
N TRP A 8 -12.13 -3.28 -4.66
CA TRP A 8 -12.69 -3.01 -3.34
C TRP A 8 -12.28 -1.65 -2.80
N SER A 9 -10.99 -1.28 -2.96
CA SER A 9 -10.46 0.02 -2.56
C SER A 9 -11.08 1.17 -3.36
N ALA A 10 -11.21 1.01 -4.68
CA ALA A 10 -11.84 1.99 -5.56
C ALA A 10 -13.34 2.19 -5.24
N GLY A 11 -14.07 1.09 -5.00
CA GLY A 11 -15.48 1.14 -4.63
C GLY A 11 -15.71 1.86 -3.31
N ARG A 12 -14.87 1.63 -2.30
CA ARG A 12 -14.94 2.33 -1.02
C ARG A 12 -14.60 3.81 -1.13
N ALA A 13 -13.54 4.14 -1.87
CA ALA A 13 -13.13 5.54 -2.06
C ALA A 13 -14.21 6.35 -2.80
N SER A 14 -14.82 5.79 -3.84
CA SER A 14 -15.94 6.44 -4.54
C SER A 14 -17.17 6.58 -3.64
N GLY A 15 -17.52 5.56 -2.85
CA GLY A 15 -18.59 5.62 -1.88
C GLY A 15 -18.44 6.76 -0.87
N LEU A 16 -17.24 7.02 -0.41
CA LEU A 16 -16.99 8.11 0.55
C LEU A 16 -17.11 9.51 -0.06
N ILE A 17 -16.77 9.68 -1.32
CA ILE A 17 -17.03 10.95 -2.01
C ILE A 17 -18.54 11.22 -2.07
N PHE A 18 -19.37 10.21 -2.34
CA PHE A 18 -20.83 10.37 -2.29
C PHE A 18 -21.33 10.70 -0.88
N VAL A 19 -20.74 10.13 0.16
CA VAL A 19 -21.05 10.44 1.55
C VAL A 19 -20.75 11.90 1.89
N GLN A 20 -19.62 12.44 1.44
CA GLN A 20 -19.25 13.85 1.65
C GLN A 20 -20.18 14.84 0.93
N LEU A 21 -20.75 14.46 -0.19
CA LEU A 21 -21.73 15.26 -0.91
C LEU A 21 -23.12 15.30 -0.22
N THR A 22 -23.31 14.48 0.85
CA THR A 22 -24.58 14.42 1.59
C THR A 22 -24.49 15.33 2.82
N PRO A 23 -25.27 16.41 2.92
CA PRO A 23 -25.28 17.27 4.10
C PRO A 23 -25.81 16.51 5.31
N CYS A 24 -25.13 16.62 6.46
CA CYS A 24 -25.43 16.00 7.76
C CYS A 24 -24.73 14.68 8.08
N TYR A 25 -23.54 14.41 7.51
CA TYR A 25 -22.79 13.22 7.90
C TYR A 25 -21.78 13.48 9.03
N ALA A 26 -21.65 12.52 9.95
CA ALA A 26 -20.80 12.66 11.13
C ALA A 26 -19.31 12.64 10.78
N VAL A 27 -18.62 13.73 11.05
CA VAL A 27 -17.16 13.96 10.86
C VAL A 27 -16.26 12.88 11.51
N GLY A 28 -16.78 12.06 12.41
CA GLY A 28 -16.01 11.04 13.11
C GLY A 28 -15.65 9.78 12.30
N LEU A 29 -16.46 9.44 11.30
CA LEU A 29 -16.25 8.20 10.52
C LEU A 29 -15.10 8.33 9.52
N GLU A 30 -14.92 9.51 8.95
CA GLU A 30 -13.83 9.79 7.99
C GLU A 30 -12.46 9.66 8.64
N ASN A 31 -12.31 10.22 9.85
CA ASN A 31 -11.06 10.16 10.59
C ASN A 31 -10.65 8.73 10.95
N TYR A 32 -11.61 7.84 11.20
CA TYR A 32 -11.34 6.44 11.51
C TYR A 32 -10.96 5.63 10.25
N LEU A 33 -11.62 5.88 9.13
CA LEU A 33 -11.43 5.12 7.89
C LEU A 33 -10.20 5.55 7.10
N PHE A 34 -9.92 6.87 7.05
CA PHE A 34 -8.81 7.46 6.29
C PHE A 34 -7.70 8.04 7.15
N GLY A 35 -7.82 7.91 8.48
CA GLY A 35 -6.87 8.52 9.41
C GLY A 35 -6.89 10.05 9.32
N ASN A 36 -6.02 10.69 10.09
CA ASN A 36 -5.82 12.13 10.03
C ASN A 36 -4.36 12.44 9.68
N ILE A 37 -4.02 12.29 8.40
CA ILE A 37 -2.65 12.46 7.89
C ILE A 37 -2.11 13.87 8.18
N LEU A 38 -3.00 14.87 8.28
CA LEU A 38 -2.62 16.26 8.51
C LEU A 38 -2.34 16.57 9.98
N LEU A 39 -2.82 15.75 10.92
CA LEU A 39 -2.65 15.96 12.37
C LEU A 39 -1.72 14.93 13.02
N VAL A 40 -0.68 14.51 12.31
CA VAL A 40 0.32 13.58 12.85
C VAL A 40 1.17 14.28 13.90
N SER A 41 1.21 13.71 15.11
CA SER A 41 2.07 14.21 16.20
C SER A 41 3.55 13.98 15.90
N ALA A 42 4.42 14.86 16.40
CA ALA A 42 5.86 14.67 16.31
C ALA A 42 6.33 13.36 16.98
N GLY A 43 5.63 12.92 18.02
CA GLY A 43 5.88 11.62 18.67
C GLY A 43 5.56 10.42 17.78
N ASP A 44 4.46 10.49 17.02
CA ASP A 44 4.07 9.43 16.10
C ASP A 44 5.02 9.37 14.90
N LEU A 45 5.46 10.52 14.39
CA LEU A 45 6.46 10.60 13.34
C LEU A 45 7.78 9.93 13.75
N THR A 46 8.23 10.18 14.98
CA THR A 46 9.46 9.55 15.52
C THR A 46 9.29 8.03 15.62
N ARG A 47 8.17 7.54 16.12
CA ARG A 47 7.87 6.10 16.19
C ARG A 47 7.85 5.46 14.79
N MET A 48 7.23 6.13 13.81
CA MET A 48 7.20 5.67 12.43
C MET A 48 8.59 5.62 11.79
N LEU A 49 9.43 6.63 12.05
CA LEU A 49 10.81 6.65 11.54
C LEU A 49 11.66 5.51 12.14
N VAL A 50 11.58 5.32 13.46
CA VAL A 50 12.30 4.23 14.13
C VAL A 50 11.85 2.87 13.61
N LEU A 51 10.54 2.66 13.47
CA LEU A 51 10.01 1.42 12.94
C LEU A 51 10.42 1.19 11.48
N THR A 52 10.32 2.21 10.64
CA THR A 52 10.73 2.13 9.23
C THR A 52 12.21 1.79 9.12
N ALA A 53 13.08 2.40 9.92
CA ALA A 53 14.51 2.10 9.96
C ALA A 53 14.76 0.65 10.40
N LEU A 54 14.04 0.17 11.41
CA LEU A 54 14.13 -1.21 11.89
C LEU A 54 13.68 -2.21 10.82
N ILE A 55 12.56 -1.96 10.16
CA ILE A 55 12.03 -2.84 9.09
C ILE A 55 13.00 -2.87 7.91
N LEU A 56 13.46 -1.70 7.44
CA LEU A 56 14.41 -1.62 6.32
C LEU A 56 15.72 -2.31 6.66
N GLY A 57 16.23 -2.13 7.89
CA GLY A 57 17.42 -2.83 8.37
C GLY A 57 17.23 -4.34 8.38
N CYS A 58 16.11 -4.81 8.91
CA CYS A 58 15.79 -6.23 8.98
C CYS A 58 15.64 -6.84 7.57
N VAL A 59 14.90 -6.16 6.69
CA VAL A 59 14.71 -6.60 5.30
C VAL A 59 16.03 -6.60 4.53
N ALA A 60 16.88 -5.59 4.70
CA ALA A 60 18.16 -5.52 4.01
C ALA A 60 19.11 -6.63 4.48
N PHE A 61 19.10 -6.96 5.78
CA PHE A 61 19.96 -7.98 6.36
C PHE A 61 19.54 -9.40 5.99
N LEU A 62 18.22 -9.66 6.02
CA LEU A 62 17.62 -10.98 5.73
C LEU A 62 16.98 -11.06 4.33
N TYR A 63 17.39 -10.20 3.40
CA TYR A 63 16.80 -10.15 2.06
C TYR A 63 16.86 -11.50 1.32
N LYS A 64 17.98 -12.21 1.44
CA LYS A 64 18.20 -13.50 0.77
C LYS A 64 17.32 -14.60 1.36
N GLU A 65 17.17 -14.59 2.68
CA GLU A 65 16.33 -15.54 3.41
C GLU A 65 14.85 -15.30 3.12
N PHE A 66 14.41 -14.05 3.17
CA PHE A 66 13.03 -13.68 2.79
C PHE A 66 12.72 -14.04 1.34
N LEU A 67 13.66 -13.80 0.43
CA LEU A 67 13.51 -14.15 -0.97
C LEU A 67 13.40 -15.67 -1.15
N ALA A 68 14.28 -16.45 -0.51
CA ALA A 68 14.28 -17.90 -0.59
C ALA A 68 12.96 -18.50 -0.09
N VAL A 69 12.50 -18.07 1.09
CA VAL A 69 11.24 -18.54 1.69
C VAL A 69 10.00 -18.09 0.88
N SER A 70 10.05 -16.93 0.23
CA SER A 70 8.92 -16.44 -0.58
C SER A 70 8.77 -17.14 -1.94
N VAL A 71 9.83 -17.76 -2.44
CA VAL A 71 9.83 -18.42 -3.75
C VAL A 71 9.60 -19.94 -3.61
N ASP A 72 10.31 -20.59 -2.69
CA ASP A 72 10.23 -22.03 -2.48
C ASP A 72 10.68 -22.39 -1.06
N ASP A 73 9.72 -22.78 -0.23
CA ASP A 73 9.91 -23.15 1.16
C ASP A 73 10.76 -24.43 1.31
N GLU A 74 10.57 -25.41 0.41
CA GLU A 74 11.30 -26.69 0.46
C GLU A 74 12.77 -26.46 0.11
N PHE A 75 13.05 -25.68 -0.91
CA PHE A 75 14.40 -25.35 -1.32
C PHE A 75 15.13 -24.52 -0.25
N ALA A 76 14.45 -23.58 0.40
CA ALA A 76 15.01 -22.79 1.51
C ALA A 76 15.40 -23.70 2.68
N ASN A 77 14.56 -24.69 3.02
CA ASN A 77 14.84 -25.66 4.08
C ASN A 77 16.05 -26.55 3.76
N LEU A 78 16.19 -27.00 2.51
CA LEU A 78 17.36 -27.77 2.07
C LEU A 78 18.68 -26.98 2.15
N ARG A 79 18.62 -25.65 2.07
CA ARG A 79 19.75 -24.75 2.27
C ARG A 79 20.07 -24.45 3.73
N GLY A 80 19.33 -25.04 4.68
CA GLY A 80 19.53 -24.83 6.11
C GLY A 80 18.93 -23.53 6.64
N VAL A 81 18.07 -22.85 5.86
CA VAL A 81 17.35 -21.66 6.32
C VAL A 81 16.23 -22.10 7.26
N PRO A 82 16.09 -21.52 8.48
CA PRO A 82 15.02 -21.84 9.40
C PRO A 82 13.69 -21.21 8.89
N VAL A 83 13.04 -21.88 7.93
CA VAL A 83 11.85 -21.39 7.22
C VAL A 83 10.78 -20.88 8.17
N ALA A 84 10.43 -21.65 9.21
CA ALA A 84 9.42 -21.27 10.19
C ALA A 84 9.78 -19.97 10.93
N GLY A 85 11.04 -19.78 11.32
CA GLY A 85 11.52 -18.58 12.00
C GLY A 85 11.48 -17.34 11.10
N VAL A 86 11.93 -17.49 9.86
CA VAL A 86 11.92 -16.40 8.85
C VAL A 86 10.49 -16.00 8.52
N TYR A 87 9.57 -16.96 8.38
CA TYR A 87 8.17 -16.72 8.10
C TYR A 87 7.45 -15.99 9.24
N ILE A 88 7.68 -16.43 10.49
CA ILE A 88 7.14 -15.75 11.69
C ILE A 88 7.68 -14.32 11.78
N LEU A 89 8.96 -14.12 11.53
CA LEU A 89 9.58 -12.79 11.55
C LEU A 89 8.96 -11.89 10.48
N LEU A 90 8.79 -12.38 9.26
CA LEU A 90 8.16 -11.64 8.17
C LEU A 90 6.73 -11.23 8.51
N LEU A 91 5.91 -12.16 9.00
CA LEU A 91 4.54 -11.88 9.43
C LEU A 91 4.49 -10.87 10.58
N SER A 92 5.41 -10.99 11.54
CA SER A 92 5.50 -10.06 12.67
C SER A 92 5.85 -8.64 12.21
N LEU A 93 6.78 -8.47 11.28
CA LEU A 93 7.12 -7.17 10.68
C LEU A 93 5.95 -6.57 9.92
N VAL A 94 5.24 -7.38 9.14
CA VAL A 94 4.03 -6.94 8.43
C VAL A 94 2.94 -6.51 9.41
N ALA A 95 2.65 -7.31 10.42
CA ALA A 95 1.65 -7.00 11.43
C ALA A 95 1.98 -5.70 12.19
N LEU A 96 3.24 -5.54 12.61
CA LEU A 96 3.71 -4.32 13.30
C LEU A 96 3.55 -3.08 12.40
N THR A 97 3.90 -3.19 11.13
CA THR A 97 3.74 -2.13 10.14
C THR A 97 2.26 -1.73 10.00
N ILE A 98 1.38 -2.71 9.85
CA ILE A 98 -0.06 -2.49 9.69
C ILE A 98 -0.64 -1.77 10.92
N VAL A 99 -0.34 -2.25 12.14
CA VAL A 99 -0.87 -1.68 13.37
C VAL A 99 -0.51 -0.20 13.53
N ILE A 100 0.73 0.18 13.24
CA ILE A 100 1.17 1.58 13.37
C ILE A 100 0.59 2.45 12.23
N LEU A 101 0.56 1.93 11.00
CA LEU A 101 0.04 2.68 9.87
C LEU A 101 -1.47 2.91 9.96
N ILE A 102 -2.24 1.97 10.51
CA ILE A 102 -3.69 2.16 10.69
C ILE A 102 -3.99 3.41 11.54
N GLN A 103 -3.21 3.66 12.58
CA GLN A 103 -3.45 4.78 13.48
C GLN A 103 -3.27 6.15 12.78
N VAL A 104 -2.37 6.23 11.81
CA VAL A 104 -2.01 7.48 11.13
C VAL A 104 -2.75 7.65 9.80
N VAL A 105 -2.76 6.59 9.01
CA VAL A 105 -3.20 6.61 7.60
C VAL A 105 -4.64 6.10 7.45
N GLY A 106 -5.13 5.35 8.44
CA GLY A 106 -6.43 4.68 8.39
C GLY A 106 -6.41 3.39 7.55
N VAL A 107 -7.46 2.58 7.76
CA VAL A 107 -7.52 1.21 7.19
C VAL A 107 -7.62 1.22 5.67
N ILE A 108 -8.45 2.09 5.10
CA ILE A 108 -8.75 2.06 3.65
C ILE A 108 -7.54 2.50 2.84
N LEU A 109 -6.90 3.60 3.24
CA LEU A 109 -5.74 4.13 2.55
C LEU A 109 -4.54 3.18 2.68
N LEU A 110 -4.39 2.53 3.84
CA LEU A 110 -3.37 1.52 4.06
C LEU A 110 -3.53 0.33 3.10
N ILE A 111 -4.74 -0.24 2.97
CA ILE A 111 -4.99 -1.36 2.07
C ILE A 111 -4.72 -0.95 0.61
N ALA A 112 -5.15 0.25 0.22
CA ALA A 112 -4.91 0.75 -1.12
C ALA A 112 -3.40 0.91 -1.43
N LEU A 113 -2.63 1.51 -0.52
CA LEU A 113 -1.19 1.70 -0.69
C LEU A 113 -0.39 0.39 -0.61
N LEU A 114 -0.87 -0.62 0.12
CA LEU A 114 -0.23 -1.94 0.14
C LEU A 114 -0.52 -2.75 -1.13
N THR A 115 -1.67 -2.56 -1.77
CA THR A 115 -2.10 -3.40 -2.89
C THR A 115 -1.84 -2.79 -4.25
N LEU A 116 -2.12 -1.50 -4.45
CA LEU A 116 -2.07 -0.84 -5.76
C LEU A 116 -0.65 -0.62 -6.29
N PRO A 117 0.30 -0.02 -5.54
CA PRO A 117 1.64 0.19 -6.04
C PRO A 117 2.38 -1.10 -6.42
N PRO A 118 2.37 -2.18 -5.61
CA PRO A 118 2.96 -3.46 -6.01
C PRO A 118 2.27 -4.11 -7.20
N ALA A 119 0.93 -4.00 -7.30
CA ALA A 119 0.19 -4.54 -8.43
C ALA A 119 0.58 -3.86 -9.75
N ILE A 120 0.79 -2.53 -9.73
CA ILE A 120 1.23 -1.77 -10.90
C ILE A 120 2.70 -2.07 -11.21
N SER A 121 3.58 -2.13 -10.20
CA SER A 121 5.01 -2.36 -10.39
C SER A 121 5.32 -3.70 -11.06
N ARG A 122 4.51 -4.74 -10.79
CA ARG A 122 4.60 -6.05 -11.46
C ARG A 122 4.40 -5.99 -12.99
N TRP A 123 3.86 -4.90 -13.49
CA TRP A 123 3.67 -4.74 -14.92
C TRP A 123 4.96 -4.36 -15.66
N PHE A 124 5.91 -3.72 -14.97
CA PHE A 124 7.12 -3.15 -15.57
C PHE A 124 8.39 -3.86 -15.11
N THR A 125 8.32 -4.68 -14.05
CA THR A 125 9.51 -5.27 -13.43
C THR A 125 9.36 -6.77 -13.24
N HIS A 126 10.47 -7.49 -13.53
CA HIS A 126 10.56 -8.95 -13.38
C HIS A 126 11.43 -9.37 -12.18
N HIS A 127 12.23 -8.45 -11.63
CA HIS A 127 13.07 -8.70 -10.46
C HIS A 127 12.41 -8.14 -9.20
N ILE A 128 12.43 -8.91 -8.10
CA ILE A 128 11.79 -8.51 -6.84
C ILE A 128 12.35 -7.20 -6.30
N TYR A 129 13.67 -7.00 -6.35
CA TYR A 129 14.29 -5.75 -5.90
C TYR A 129 13.79 -4.53 -6.69
N SER A 130 13.77 -4.61 -8.01
CA SER A 130 13.25 -3.52 -8.85
C SER A 130 11.75 -3.32 -8.69
N MET A 131 10.98 -4.39 -8.39
CA MET A 131 9.56 -4.30 -8.07
C MET A 131 9.33 -3.56 -6.75
N MET A 132 10.14 -3.83 -5.72
CA MET A 132 10.05 -3.11 -4.45
C MET A 132 10.38 -1.62 -4.61
N ALA A 133 11.46 -1.30 -5.34
CA ALA A 133 11.84 0.10 -5.61
C ALA A 133 10.78 0.83 -6.43
N ALA A 134 10.21 0.19 -7.46
CA ALA A 134 9.13 0.75 -8.27
C ALA A 134 7.84 0.94 -7.45
N ALA A 135 7.47 -0.02 -6.62
CA ALA A 135 6.30 0.08 -5.75
C ALA A 135 6.45 1.23 -4.74
N PHE A 136 7.64 1.40 -4.16
CA PHE A 136 7.94 2.52 -3.27
C PHE A 136 7.83 3.87 -4.00
N GLY A 137 8.42 3.99 -5.18
CA GLY A 137 8.33 5.21 -6.01
C GLY A 137 6.90 5.55 -6.42
N LEU A 138 6.10 4.54 -6.81
CA LEU A 138 4.68 4.70 -7.11
C LEU A 138 3.87 5.11 -5.88
N GLY A 139 4.14 4.52 -4.72
CA GLY A 139 3.50 4.90 -3.46
C GLY A 139 3.73 6.37 -3.13
N LEU A 140 4.98 6.85 -3.23
CA LEU A 140 5.31 8.26 -3.07
C LEU A 140 4.58 9.14 -4.09
N ALA A 141 4.60 8.76 -5.37
CA ALA A 141 3.94 9.53 -6.44
C ALA A 141 2.42 9.64 -6.20
N PHE A 142 1.76 8.56 -5.78
CA PHE A 142 0.33 8.59 -5.46
C PHE A 142 0.01 9.43 -4.23
N THR A 143 0.86 9.35 -3.20
CA THR A 143 0.68 10.17 -1.99
C THR A 143 0.83 11.65 -2.30
N PHE A 144 1.91 12.06 -2.95
CA PHE A 144 2.11 13.46 -3.35
C PHE A 144 1.04 13.94 -4.34
N GLY A 145 0.77 13.18 -5.38
CA GLY A 145 -0.24 13.52 -6.38
C GLY A 145 -1.65 13.62 -5.79
N GLY A 146 -2.01 12.71 -4.89
CA GLY A 146 -3.29 12.72 -4.18
C GLY A 146 -3.43 13.89 -3.22
N MET A 147 -2.35 14.29 -2.53
CA MET A 147 -2.36 15.48 -1.68
C MET A 147 -2.52 16.77 -2.50
N VAL A 148 -1.85 16.88 -3.64
CA VAL A 148 -2.01 18.01 -4.56
C VAL A 148 -3.44 18.07 -5.09
N LEU A 149 -4.00 16.92 -5.50
CA LEU A 149 -5.38 16.83 -5.97
C LEU A 149 -6.38 17.23 -4.88
N SER A 150 -6.16 16.77 -3.63
CA SER A 150 -6.95 17.13 -2.45
C SER A 150 -6.97 18.65 -2.22
N TYR A 151 -5.83 19.29 -2.35
CA TYR A 151 -5.70 20.74 -2.16
C TYR A 151 -6.52 21.56 -3.19
N TYR A 152 -6.54 21.12 -4.46
CA TYR A 152 -7.30 21.83 -5.51
C TYR A 152 -8.79 21.51 -5.52
N SER A 153 -9.18 20.36 -4.96
CA SER A 153 -10.56 19.89 -5.02
C SER A 153 -11.34 20.08 -3.72
N ASP A 154 -10.69 20.58 -2.66
CA ASP A 154 -11.24 20.70 -1.30
C ASP A 154 -11.82 19.37 -0.73
N PHE A 155 -11.31 18.23 -1.22
CA PHE A 155 -11.67 16.90 -0.71
C PHE A 155 -10.62 16.37 0.29
N PRO A 156 -10.98 15.45 1.20
CA PRO A 156 -10.02 14.83 2.12
C PRO A 156 -8.90 14.11 1.37
N PRO A 157 -7.65 14.20 1.86
CA PRO A 157 -6.48 13.63 1.15
C PRO A 157 -6.55 12.11 1.00
N GLY A 158 -7.10 11.38 1.98
CA GLY A 158 -7.18 9.93 1.93
C GLY A 158 -7.91 9.40 0.69
N PRO A 159 -9.18 9.76 0.48
CA PRO A 159 -9.94 9.38 -0.72
C PRO A 159 -9.27 9.80 -2.03
N CYS A 160 -8.68 11.00 -2.09
CA CYS A 160 -8.00 11.49 -3.29
C CYS A 160 -6.80 10.62 -3.68
N ILE A 161 -5.98 10.20 -2.70
CA ILE A 161 -4.84 9.29 -2.94
C ILE A 161 -5.33 7.95 -3.47
N VAL A 162 -6.35 7.36 -2.83
CA VAL A 162 -6.91 6.06 -3.23
C VAL A 162 -7.49 6.12 -4.64
N LEU A 163 -8.27 7.15 -4.95
CA LEU A 163 -8.87 7.31 -6.29
C LEU A 163 -7.83 7.50 -7.37
N LEU A 164 -6.79 8.31 -7.11
CA LEU A 164 -5.71 8.51 -8.06
C LEU A 164 -4.97 7.19 -8.33
N ALA A 165 -4.64 6.43 -7.30
CA ALA A 165 -3.99 5.13 -7.45
C ALA A 165 -4.89 4.11 -8.18
N ALA A 166 -6.19 4.07 -7.84
CA ALA A 166 -7.16 3.18 -8.47
C ALA A 166 -7.40 3.53 -9.95
N THR A 167 -7.50 4.81 -10.30
CA THR A 167 -7.68 5.23 -11.70
C THR A 167 -6.47 4.87 -12.55
N VAL A 168 -5.25 5.09 -12.06
CA VAL A 168 -4.04 4.68 -12.75
C VAL A 168 -3.98 3.16 -12.95
N TYR A 169 -4.37 2.39 -11.94
CA TYR A 169 -4.46 0.94 -12.03
C TYR A 169 -5.47 0.49 -13.07
N LEU A 170 -6.69 1.05 -13.06
CA LEU A 170 -7.76 0.67 -14.00
C LEU A 170 -7.41 1.04 -15.45
N ILE A 171 -6.81 2.22 -15.68
CA ILE A 171 -6.34 2.63 -17.00
C ILE A 171 -5.25 1.68 -17.48
N GLY A 172 -4.28 1.33 -16.64
CA GLY A 172 -3.23 0.38 -16.99
C GLY A 172 -3.76 -1.01 -17.30
N LEU A 173 -4.80 -1.46 -16.60
CA LEU A 173 -5.48 -2.73 -16.85
C LEU A 173 -6.21 -2.70 -18.21
N ALA A 174 -6.96 -1.64 -18.50
CA ALA A 174 -7.70 -1.47 -19.74
C ALA A 174 -6.78 -1.44 -20.97
N THR A 175 -5.67 -0.72 -20.90
CA THR A 175 -4.69 -0.66 -21.97
C THR A 175 -4.04 -2.01 -22.25
N ARG A 176 -3.76 -2.81 -21.21
CA ARG A 176 -3.20 -4.15 -21.34
C ARG A 176 -4.21 -5.17 -21.88
N SER A 177 -5.46 -5.10 -21.45
CA SER A 177 -6.50 -5.97 -22.00
C SER A 177 -6.73 -5.69 -23.47
N ALA A 178 -6.74 -4.42 -23.89
CA ALA A 178 -6.86 -4.02 -25.29
C ALA A 178 -5.65 -4.47 -26.14
N ALA A 179 -4.45 -4.45 -25.57
CA ALA A 179 -3.25 -4.93 -26.26
C ALA A 179 -3.26 -6.46 -26.46
N ARG A 180 -3.76 -7.21 -25.45
CA ARG A 180 -3.91 -8.68 -25.55
C ARG A 180 -5.00 -9.14 -26.51
N ALA A 181 -6.04 -8.34 -26.71
CA ALA A 181 -7.11 -8.66 -27.64
C ALA A 181 -6.75 -8.43 -29.13
N ARG A 182 -5.58 -7.78 -29.40
CA ARG A 182 -5.09 -7.51 -30.75
C ARG A 182 -4.02 -8.50 -31.23
N VAL A 183 -3.59 -9.43 -30.39
CA VAL A 183 -2.66 -10.52 -30.71
C VAL A 183 -3.41 -11.86 -30.73
#